data_73ae05972ca7602ac11de18cb7f5d006
#
_entry.id   73ae05972ca7602ac11de18cb7f5d006
#
_cell.length_a   1.000
_cell.length_b   1.000
_cell.length_c   1.000
_cell.angle_alpha   90.00
_cell.angle_beta   90.00
_cell.angle_gamma   90.00
#
_symmetry.space_group_name_H-M   'P 1'
#
loop_
_entity.id
_entity.type
_entity.pdbx_description
1 polymer ?
#
loop_
_entity_poly.entity_id
_entity_poly.type
_entity_poly.pdbx_seq_one_letter_code
_entity_poly.pdbx_strand_id
1 'polypeptide(L)'
;SDDLPWCMVPEKKLTPEDVKYVLSSHYQGTPYDPYASYGDKSMKGAYRSIGINRNDFVALIQLRPDLPADLQAVEWVAYASNALNAMVPFYANVETTPAYLAGTTGEVSTDSFYWVSRMIAAMADASYGKSVFHVERYELGVLSACRALLNQYDACLLYTSPSPRD
;
A
#
# COMPACT_ATOMS: atom_id res chain seq x y z
N SER A 1 22.65 6.87 14.21
CA SER A 1 23.94 6.97 13.56
C SER A 1 23.93 8.21 12.69
N ASP A 2 24.86 9.12 12.94
CA ASP A 2 24.91 10.46 12.33
C ASP A 2 25.50 10.42 10.89
N ASP A 3 25.95 9.23 10.45
CA ASP A 3 26.63 9.01 9.18
C ASP A 3 25.73 8.42 8.07
N LEU A 4 24.41 8.35 8.29
CA LEU A 4 23.51 7.88 7.24
C LEU A 4 23.32 8.96 6.18
N PRO A 5 23.51 8.66 4.88
CA PRO A 5 23.31 9.63 3.82
C PRO A 5 21.82 10.04 3.77
N TRP A 6 21.57 11.32 3.49
CA TRP A 6 20.20 11.84 3.36
C TRP A 6 19.42 11.17 2.23
N CYS A 7 20.09 10.84 1.13
CA CYS A 7 19.53 10.13 0.00
C CYS A 7 20.58 9.25 -0.66
N MET A 8 20.11 8.22 -1.32
CA MET A 8 20.96 7.30 -2.09
C MET A 8 20.27 6.97 -3.42
N VAL A 9 21.07 6.72 -4.44
CA VAL A 9 20.56 6.18 -5.71
C VAL A 9 20.30 4.69 -5.51
N PRO A 10 19.09 4.19 -5.78
CA PRO A 10 18.80 2.77 -5.66
C PRO A 10 19.51 1.97 -6.75
N GLU A 11 19.85 0.72 -6.48
CA GLU A 11 20.50 -0.20 -7.44
C GLU A 11 19.60 -0.51 -8.66
N LYS A 12 18.28 -0.42 -8.48
CA LYS A 12 17.26 -0.62 -9.52
C LYS A 12 16.16 0.41 -9.38
N LYS A 13 15.41 0.66 -10.45
CA LYS A 13 14.18 1.47 -10.38
C LYS A 13 13.22 0.84 -9.36
N LEU A 14 12.73 1.66 -8.44
CA LEU A 14 11.74 1.24 -7.44
C LEU A 14 10.35 1.19 -8.05
N THR A 15 9.59 0.19 -7.67
CA THR A 15 8.17 0.07 -7.98
C THR A 15 7.31 0.51 -6.79
N PRO A 16 6.01 0.79 -6.97
CA PRO A 16 5.11 1.01 -5.84
C PRO A 16 5.11 -0.14 -4.84
N GLU A 17 5.29 -1.37 -5.29
CA GLU A 17 5.39 -2.57 -4.46
C GLU A 17 6.65 -2.55 -3.58
N ASP A 18 7.80 -2.16 -4.14
CA ASP A 18 9.05 -2.02 -3.36
C ASP A 18 8.87 -0.97 -2.24
N VAL A 19 8.25 0.17 -2.56
CA VAL A 19 7.98 1.23 -1.58
C VAL A 19 6.96 0.78 -0.53
N LYS A 20 5.87 0.11 -0.95
CA LYS A 20 4.89 -0.48 -0.02
C LYS A 20 5.57 -1.45 0.95
N TYR A 21 6.43 -2.33 0.45
CA TYR A 21 7.19 -3.28 1.27
C TYR A 21 8.04 -2.57 2.34
N VAL A 22 8.79 -1.54 1.95
CA VAL A 22 9.62 -0.77 2.89
C VAL A 22 8.77 -0.06 3.94
N LEU A 23 7.69 0.64 3.52
CA LEU A 23 6.79 1.37 4.42
C LEU A 23 5.99 0.43 5.34
N SER A 24 5.84 -0.84 4.96
CA SER A 24 5.18 -1.88 5.75
C SER A 24 6.15 -2.71 6.58
N SER A 25 7.44 -2.42 6.54
CA SER A 25 8.46 -3.19 7.25
C SER A 25 8.23 -3.16 8.76
N HIS A 26 8.19 -4.34 9.36
CA HIS A 26 7.99 -4.55 10.79
C HIS A 26 8.99 -5.55 11.39
N TYR A 27 10.19 -5.64 10.80
CA TYR A 27 11.24 -6.60 11.16
C TYR A 27 10.82 -8.06 10.92
N GLN A 28 9.95 -8.30 9.93
CA GLN A 28 9.45 -9.62 9.59
C GLN A 28 10.59 -10.62 9.39
N GLY A 29 10.41 -11.81 9.94
CA GLY A 29 11.41 -12.87 9.91
C GLY A 29 12.57 -12.70 10.91
N THR A 30 12.54 -11.68 11.77
CA THR A 30 13.55 -11.44 12.80
C THR A 30 12.97 -11.58 14.23
N PRO A 31 13.82 -11.72 15.28
CA PRO A 31 13.35 -11.75 16.66
C PRO A 31 12.65 -10.45 17.14
N TYR A 32 12.82 -9.35 16.39
CA TYR A 32 12.28 -8.03 16.73
C TYR A 32 10.87 -7.79 16.18
N ASP A 33 10.36 -8.72 15.37
CA ASP A 33 9.02 -8.63 14.77
C ASP A 33 7.92 -8.59 15.85
N PRO A 34 7.19 -7.47 16.01
CA PRO A 34 6.17 -7.35 17.05
C PRO A 34 4.98 -8.30 16.83
N TYR A 35 4.75 -8.76 15.61
CA TYR A 35 3.64 -9.64 15.26
C TYR A 35 4.00 -11.13 15.36
N ALA A 36 5.28 -11.48 15.41
CA ALA A 36 5.72 -12.87 15.38
C ALA A 36 5.22 -13.66 16.59
N SER A 37 4.87 -14.92 16.36
CA SER A 37 4.54 -15.88 17.43
C SER A 37 5.76 -16.61 18.00
N TYR A 38 6.94 -16.43 17.40
CA TYR A 38 8.22 -17.05 17.76
C TYR A 38 9.18 -16.04 18.41
N GLY A 39 10.26 -16.54 18.97
CA GLY A 39 11.33 -15.73 19.56
C GLY A 39 11.07 -15.28 21.01
N ASP A 40 12.05 -14.59 21.58
CA ASP A 40 11.97 -14.06 22.94
C ASP A 40 10.99 -12.87 23.00
N LYS A 41 10.05 -12.92 23.92
CA LYS A 41 9.07 -11.86 24.15
C LYS A 41 9.71 -10.51 24.50
N SER A 42 10.89 -10.48 25.10
CA SER A 42 11.60 -9.25 25.46
C SER A 42 12.17 -8.51 24.23
N MET A 43 12.40 -9.22 23.14
CA MET A 43 12.93 -8.66 21.90
C MET A 43 11.83 -8.13 20.98
N LYS A 44 10.60 -8.63 21.10
CA LYS A 44 9.48 -8.22 20.26
C LYS A 44 9.13 -6.76 20.49
N GLY A 45 9.17 -5.97 19.41
CA GLY A 45 8.89 -4.55 19.49
C GLY A 45 9.93 -3.74 20.26
N ALA A 46 11.13 -4.29 20.53
CA ALA A 46 12.24 -3.55 21.12
C ALA A 46 12.63 -2.33 20.28
N TYR A 47 12.45 -2.44 18.99
CA TYR A 47 12.61 -1.33 18.03
C TYR A 47 11.27 -0.97 17.40
N ARG A 48 11.00 0.32 17.27
CA ARG A 48 9.79 0.80 16.59
C ARG A 48 9.90 0.50 15.09
N SER A 49 8.98 -0.29 14.57
CA SER A 49 8.87 -0.60 13.14
C SER A 49 8.28 0.56 12.35
N ILE A 50 8.55 0.61 11.03
CA ILE A 50 7.91 1.54 10.10
C ILE A 50 6.44 1.14 9.93
N GLY A 51 6.19 -0.15 9.60
CA GLY A 51 4.86 -0.73 9.47
C GLY A 51 4.27 -1.11 10.84
N ILE A 52 3.80 -0.13 11.59
CA ILE A 52 3.16 -0.35 12.87
C ILE A 52 1.65 -0.49 12.72
N ASN A 53 1.00 -1.34 13.55
CA ASN A 53 -0.44 -1.60 13.52
C ASN A 53 -1.33 -0.37 13.77
N ARG A 54 -0.75 0.71 14.27
CA ARG A 54 -1.43 1.98 14.56
C ARG A 54 -1.40 2.98 13.40
N ASN A 55 -0.80 2.62 12.27
CA ASN A 55 -0.87 3.46 11.08
C ASN A 55 -2.31 3.55 10.61
N ASP A 56 -2.73 4.76 10.23
CA ASP A 56 -4.09 5.01 9.73
C ASP A 56 -4.16 4.90 8.22
N PHE A 57 -3.10 5.27 7.52
CA PHE A 57 -2.98 5.11 6.07
C PHE A 57 -1.51 5.22 5.60
N VAL A 58 -1.29 4.76 4.40
CA VAL A 58 -0.08 5.02 3.59
C VAL A 58 -0.53 5.55 2.24
N ALA A 59 0.10 6.62 1.80
CA ALA A 59 -0.05 7.13 0.45
C ALA A 59 1.32 7.20 -0.25
N LEU A 60 1.33 6.87 -1.53
CA LEU A 60 2.48 6.95 -2.41
C LEU A 60 2.06 7.60 -3.72
N ILE A 61 2.78 8.62 -4.16
CA ILE A 61 2.58 9.24 -5.47
C ILE A 61 3.64 8.70 -6.44
N GLN A 62 3.17 8.05 -7.49
CA GLN A 62 3.99 7.58 -8.59
C GLN A 62 3.93 8.59 -9.73
N LEU A 63 5.09 9.16 -10.10
CA LEU A 63 5.23 10.03 -11.26
C LEU A 63 5.75 9.23 -12.46
N ARG A 64 5.10 9.41 -13.62
CA ARG A 64 5.36 8.71 -14.88
C ARG A 64 5.56 9.74 -15.99
N PRO A 65 6.71 10.44 -16.04
CA PRO A 65 6.93 11.60 -16.91
C PRO A 65 6.88 11.28 -18.41
N ASP A 66 7.02 10.00 -18.77
CA ASP A 66 7.00 9.54 -20.17
C ASP A 66 5.57 9.37 -20.72
N LEU A 67 4.54 9.58 -19.89
CA LEU A 67 3.13 9.47 -20.29
C LEU A 67 2.50 10.87 -20.48
N PRO A 68 1.36 10.95 -21.21
CA PRO A 68 0.58 12.19 -21.29
C PRO A 68 0.22 12.75 -19.92
N ALA A 69 0.06 14.07 -19.81
CA ALA A 69 -0.14 14.79 -18.55
C ALA A 69 -1.24 14.18 -17.66
N ASP A 70 -2.35 13.76 -18.26
CA ASP A 70 -3.49 13.17 -17.54
C ASP A 70 -3.20 11.78 -16.95
N LEU A 71 -2.12 11.13 -17.38
CA LEU A 71 -1.71 9.80 -16.93
C LEU A 71 -0.42 9.82 -16.11
N GLN A 72 0.20 10.99 -15.92
CA GLN A 72 1.52 11.09 -15.31
C GLN A 72 1.56 10.78 -13.82
N ALA A 73 0.50 11.09 -13.09
CA ALA A 73 0.47 10.94 -11.65
C ALA A 73 -0.57 9.91 -11.22
N VAL A 74 -0.12 8.92 -10.45
CA VAL A 74 -0.96 7.90 -9.82
C VAL A 74 -0.70 7.92 -8.32
N GLU A 75 -1.76 8.09 -7.54
CA GLU A 75 -1.73 7.94 -6.10
C GLU A 75 -2.09 6.50 -5.72
N TRP A 76 -1.28 5.89 -4.87
CA TRP A 76 -1.50 4.56 -4.30
C TRP A 76 -1.81 4.71 -2.82
N VAL A 77 -2.95 4.20 -2.39
CA VAL A 77 -3.44 4.36 -1.00
C VAL A 77 -3.72 3.02 -0.37
N ALA A 78 -3.25 2.85 0.89
CA ALA A 78 -3.67 1.77 1.78
C ALA A 78 -4.20 2.38 3.08
N TYR A 79 -5.33 1.90 3.55
CA TYR A 79 -5.92 2.33 4.82
C TYR A 79 -5.57 1.38 5.96
N ALA A 80 -5.70 1.89 7.19
CA ALA A 80 -5.41 1.21 8.44
C ALA A 80 -3.96 0.70 8.52
N SER A 81 -3.71 -0.40 9.22
CA SER A 81 -2.37 -0.99 9.34
C SER A 81 -1.85 -1.42 7.97
N ASN A 82 -0.95 -0.63 7.41
CA ASN A 82 -0.39 -0.86 6.09
C ASN A 82 0.44 -2.13 5.97
N ALA A 83 0.92 -2.69 7.08
CA ALA A 83 1.59 -3.98 7.10
C ALA A 83 0.64 -5.17 6.82
N LEU A 84 -0.68 -4.95 6.89
CA LEU A 84 -1.70 -6.00 6.83
C LEU A 84 -2.79 -5.69 5.80
N ASN A 85 -2.61 -4.67 4.96
CA ASN A 85 -3.60 -4.21 3.99
C ASN A 85 -3.00 -3.94 2.62
N ALA A 86 -3.81 -4.19 1.59
CA ALA A 86 -3.47 -3.92 0.21
C ALA A 86 -3.52 -2.42 -0.12
N MET A 87 -2.74 -2.02 -1.11
CA MET A 87 -2.68 -0.67 -1.67
C MET A 87 -3.40 -0.62 -3.01
N VAL A 88 -4.21 0.41 -3.23
CA VAL A 88 -5.00 0.60 -4.45
C VAL A 88 -4.65 1.92 -5.14
N PRO A 89 -4.62 1.96 -6.50
CA PRO A 89 -4.22 3.14 -7.27
C PRO A 89 -5.40 4.01 -7.68
N PHE A 90 -5.12 5.31 -7.80
CA PHE A 90 -6.00 6.31 -8.40
C PHE A 90 -5.18 7.22 -9.31
N TYR A 91 -5.74 7.63 -10.45
CA TYR A 91 -5.17 8.77 -11.17
C TYR A 91 -5.35 10.04 -10.32
N ALA A 92 -4.31 10.85 -10.22
CA ALA A 92 -4.33 12.05 -9.37
C ALA A 92 -5.31 13.14 -9.86
N ASN A 93 -5.79 13.05 -11.10
CA ASN A 93 -6.72 13.98 -11.72
C ASN A 93 -8.19 13.52 -11.69
N VAL A 94 -8.52 12.46 -10.92
CA VAL A 94 -9.93 12.05 -10.78
C VAL A 94 -10.73 13.12 -10.01
N GLU A 95 -11.92 13.44 -10.48
CA GLU A 95 -12.81 14.41 -9.84
C GLU A 95 -13.54 13.82 -8.63
N THR A 96 -13.81 12.51 -8.67
CA THR A 96 -14.54 11.80 -7.61
C THR A 96 -13.96 10.41 -7.39
N THR A 97 -14.11 9.90 -6.18
CA THR A 97 -13.80 8.51 -5.83
C THR A 97 -15.08 7.73 -5.55
N PRO A 98 -15.10 6.40 -5.74
CA PRO A 98 -16.26 5.58 -5.39
C PRO A 98 -16.69 5.80 -3.94
N ALA A 99 -18.00 5.73 -3.67
CA ALA A 99 -18.56 5.89 -2.32
C ALA A 99 -17.95 4.91 -1.30
N TYR A 100 -17.57 3.73 -1.75
CA TYR A 100 -16.86 2.73 -0.94
C TYR A 100 -15.55 3.26 -0.32
N LEU A 101 -14.88 4.20 -0.99
CA LEU A 101 -13.65 4.84 -0.54
C LEU A 101 -13.90 6.16 0.19
N ALA A 102 -14.83 6.97 -0.32
CA ALA A 102 -15.10 8.31 0.20
C ALA A 102 -16.11 8.32 1.36
N GLY A 103 -16.99 7.32 1.44
CA GLY A 103 -18.15 7.31 2.33
C GLY A 103 -17.87 6.81 3.76
N THR A 104 -16.68 6.99 4.30
CA THR A 104 -16.37 6.57 5.67
C THR A 104 -17.15 7.40 6.69
N THR A 105 -17.90 6.71 7.55
CA THR A 105 -18.65 7.29 8.69
C THR A 105 -18.04 6.83 10.02
N GLY A 106 -18.56 7.32 11.14
CA GLY A 106 -18.17 6.84 12.47
C GLY A 106 -18.68 5.44 12.82
N GLU A 107 -19.55 4.87 11.98
CA GLU A 107 -20.11 3.53 12.19
C GLU A 107 -19.34 2.48 11.40
N VAL A 108 -19.02 1.35 12.04
CA VAL A 108 -18.32 0.22 11.41
C VAL A 108 -19.24 -0.42 10.37
N SER A 109 -18.75 -0.54 9.13
CA SER A 109 -19.51 -1.10 8.02
C SER A 109 -18.59 -1.84 7.04
N THR A 110 -19.12 -2.87 6.39
CA THR A 110 -18.47 -3.53 5.26
C THR A 110 -18.58 -2.74 3.95
N ASP A 111 -19.36 -1.68 3.94
CA ASP A 111 -19.56 -0.79 2.79
C ASP A 111 -18.53 0.34 2.73
N SER A 112 -17.53 0.32 3.61
CA SER A 112 -16.42 1.28 3.66
C SER A 112 -15.08 0.58 3.57
N PHE A 113 -14.26 0.99 2.61
CA PHE A 113 -12.90 0.46 2.45
C PHE A 113 -12.04 0.67 3.70
N TYR A 114 -12.18 1.79 4.37
CA TYR A 114 -11.50 2.06 5.63
C TYR A 114 -11.86 1.03 6.71
N TRP A 115 -13.16 0.79 6.94
CA TRP A 115 -13.61 -0.14 7.98
C TRP A 115 -13.28 -1.59 7.65
N VAL A 116 -13.43 -2.00 6.38
CA VAL A 116 -13.00 -3.34 5.95
C VAL A 116 -11.50 -3.53 6.18
N SER A 117 -10.68 -2.55 5.83
CA SER A 117 -9.24 -2.58 6.07
C SER A 117 -8.91 -2.66 7.57
N ARG A 118 -9.64 -1.92 8.42
CA ARG A 118 -9.51 -2.01 9.89
C ARG A 118 -9.87 -3.40 10.43
N MET A 119 -10.94 -3.99 9.93
CA MET A 119 -11.37 -5.32 10.37
C MET A 119 -10.35 -6.39 9.94
N ILE A 120 -9.86 -6.35 8.70
CA ILE A 120 -8.81 -7.26 8.21
C ILE A 120 -7.57 -7.15 9.10
N ALA A 121 -7.10 -5.92 9.35
CA ALA A 121 -5.92 -5.70 10.18
C ALA A 121 -6.10 -6.21 11.61
N ALA A 122 -7.25 -5.97 12.23
CA ALA A 122 -7.54 -6.41 13.59
C ALA A 122 -7.59 -7.96 13.69
N MET A 123 -8.22 -8.62 12.74
CA MET A 123 -8.27 -10.08 12.69
C MET A 123 -6.90 -10.69 12.40
N ALA A 124 -6.12 -10.09 11.52
CA ALA A 124 -4.79 -10.55 11.17
C ALA A 124 -3.82 -10.40 12.36
N ASP A 125 -3.83 -9.24 13.03
CA ASP A 125 -2.99 -8.97 14.20
C ASP A 125 -3.29 -9.94 15.34
N ALA A 126 -4.56 -10.18 15.63
CA ALA A 126 -4.99 -11.12 16.69
C ALA A 126 -4.50 -12.56 16.49
N SER A 127 -4.19 -12.96 15.26
CA SER A 127 -3.77 -14.33 14.92
C SER A 127 -2.65 -14.37 13.88
N TYR A 128 -1.74 -13.42 13.91
CA TYR A 128 -0.74 -13.16 12.88
C TYR A 128 -0.03 -14.41 12.37
N GLY A 129 0.49 -15.25 13.25
CA GLY A 129 1.20 -16.48 12.86
C GLY A 129 0.36 -17.48 12.04
N LYS A 130 -0.99 -17.38 12.08
CA LYS A 130 -1.90 -18.20 11.29
C LYS A 130 -2.41 -17.48 10.05
N SER A 131 -2.48 -16.15 10.10
CA SER A 131 -3.13 -15.33 9.07
C SER A 131 -2.15 -14.72 8.08
N VAL A 132 -0.86 -14.56 8.43
CA VAL A 132 0.13 -13.84 7.61
C VAL A 132 0.17 -14.31 6.16
N PHE A 133 0.18 -15.62 5.92
CA PHE A 133 0.18 -16.17 4.56
C PHE A 133 -1.06 -15.76 3.74
N HIS A 134 -2.21 -15.69 4.39
CA HIS A 134 -3.45 -15.26 3.74
C HIS A 134 -3.47 -13.77 3.48
N VAL A 135 -2.89 -12.97 4.38
CA VAL A 135 -2.73 -11.52 4.22
C VAL A 135 -1.79 -11.22 3.06
N GLU A 136 -0.63 -11.86 3.00
CA GLU A 136 0.32 -11.70 1.89
C GLU A 136 -0.32 -12.07 0.54
N ARG A 137 -1.05 -13.19 0.49
CA ARG A 137 -1.80 -13.59 -0.71
C ARG A 137 -2.83 -12.57 -1.13
N TYR A 138 -3.57 -12.00 -0.17
CA TYR A 138 -4.54 -10.95 -0.41
C TYR A 138 -3.86 -9.70 -0.96
N GLU A 139 -2.81 -9.22 -0.33
CA GLU A 139 -2.07 -8.03 -0.76
C GLU A 139 -1.52 -8.20 -2.18
N LEU A 140 -0.84 -9.31 -2.46
CA LEU A 140 -0.30 -9.61 -3.78
C LEU A 140 -1.40 -9.74 -4.84
N GLY A 141 -2.51 -10.38 -4.51
CA GLY A 141 -3.66 -10.53 -5.40
C GLY A 141 -4.28 -9.20 -5.78
N VAL A 142 -4.51 -8.33 -4.80
CA VAL A 142 -5.07 -6.99 -5.03
C VAL A 142 -4.09 -6.13 -5.85
N LEU A 143 -2.82 -6.08 -5.47
CA LEU A 143 -1.80 -5.31 -6.18
C LEU A 143 -1.66 -5.75 -7.64
N SER A 144 -1.65 -7.06 -7.88
CA SER A 144 -1.59 -7.62 -9.25
C SER A 144 -2.82 -7.23 -10.07
N ALA A 145 -4.02 -7.35 -9.51
CA ALA A 145 -5.25 -6.95 -10.18
C ALA A 145 -5.29 -5.44 -10.46
N CYS A 146 -4.91 -4.62 -9.50
CA CYS A 146 -4.84 -3.17 -9.65
C CYS A 146 -3.84 -2.75 -10.74
N ARG A 147 -2.69 -3.40 -10.80
CA ARG A 147 -1.70 -3.13 -11.83
C ARG A 147 -2.19 -3.53 -13.22
N ALA A 148 -2.85 -4.68 -13.34
CA ALA A 148 -3.43 -5.12 -14.60
C ALA A 148 -4.50 -4.12 -15.09
N LEU A 149 -5.37 -3.66 -14.20
CA LEU A 149 -6.37 -2.64 -14.50
C LEU A 149 -5.73 -1.31 -14.90
N LEU A 150 -4.73 -0.83 -14.15
CA LEU A 150 -4.03 0.42 -14.47
C LEU A 150 -3.41 0.36 -15.86
N ASN A 151 -2.73 -0.74 -16.22
CA ASN A 151 -2.15 -0.93 -17.55
C ASN A 151 -3.22 -0.97 -18.65
N GLN A 152 -4.36 -1.60 -18.37
CA GLN A 152 -5.48 -1.64 -19.30
C GLN A 152 -6.08 -0.25 -19.56
N TYR A 153 -6.28 0.54 -18.49
CA TYR A 153 -6.80 1.90 -18.60
C TYR A 153 -5.79 2.84 -19.26
N ASP A 154 -4.51 2.75 -18.94
CA ASP A 154 -3.45 3.49 -19.61
C ASP A 154 -3.49 3.24 -21.12
N ALA A 155 -3.55 1.98 -21.54
CA ALA A 155 -3.63 1.61 -22.95
C ALA A 155 -4.91 2.16 -23.62
N CYS A 156 -6.05 2.09 -22.95
CA CYS A 156 -7.32 2.62 -23.45
C CYS A 156 -7.25 4.14 -23.64
N LEU A 157 -6.76 4.87 -22.62
CA LEU A 157 -6.69 6.32 -22.65
C LEU A 157 -5.65 6.82 -23.66
N LEU A 158 -4.53 6.13 -23.84
CA LEU A 158 -3.54 6.45 -24.87
C LEU A 158 -4.11 6.26 -26.29
N TYR A 159 -4.96 5.24 -26.49
CA TYR A 159 -5.59 5.00 -27.77
C TYR A 159 -6.71 6.01 -28.10
N THR A 160 -7.44 6.47 -27.07
CA THR A 160 -8.58 7.39 -27.24
C THR A 160 -8.20 8.87 -27.16
N SER A 161 -7.00 9.20 -26.67
CA SER A 161 -6.49 10.57 -26.67
C SER A 161 -6.34 11.05 -28.14
N PRO A 162 -6.92 12.21 -28.49
CA PRO A 162 -6.65 12.79 -29.80
C PRO A 162 -5.14 13.04 -29.92
N SER A 163 -4.54 12.53 -31.01
CA SER A 163 -3.15 12.83 -31.35
C SER A 163 -2.93 14.34 -31.26
N PRO A 164 -1.85 14.83 -30.64
CA PRO A 164 -1.52 16.24 -30.73
C PRO A 164 -1.50 16.59 -32.22
N ARG A 165 -2.40 17.43 -32.62
CA ARG A 165 -2.33 17.97 -33.98
C ARG A 165 -1.15 18.93 -34.03
N ASP A 166 -0.22 18.65 -34.92
CA ASP A 166 0.88 19.53 -35.28
C ASP A 166 0.40 20.96 -35.55
#